data_41533489aa1326154bb660aba4a55acc
#
_entry.id   41533489aa1326154bb660aba4a55acc
#
_cell.length_a   1.000
_cell.length_b   1.000
_cell.length_c   1.000
_cell.angle_alpha   90.00
_cell.angle_beta   90.00
_cell.angle_gamma   90.00
#
_symmetry.space_group_name_H-M   'P 1'
#
loop_
_entity.id
_entity.type
_entity.pdbx_description
1 polymer ?
#
loop_
_entity_poly.entity_id
_entity_poly.type
_entity_poly.pdbx_seq_one_letter_code
_entity_poly.pdbx_strand_id
1 'polypeptide(L)'
;MEKKGADLFVLTSLDDIAWLLNIRGGDIHCCPVVLSYLVMTKTEIRLFANEKAFQTDVLEALEKDGVTLFPYDSIYEYVKTFKKDKKVLLCKKKVNSRLVSNIPADTRILDEENLTLLPKATKNPVEVENERIAHIRDGVAVTKFIYWLKKNVGRIPITELSAVSYTHLRAHETLSDL
;
A
#
# COMPACT_ATOMS: atom_id res chain seq x y z
N MET A 1 -17.53 0.28 7.40
CA MET A 1 -18.39 -0.84 6.95
C MET A 1 -19.86 -0.60 7.31
N GLU A 2 -20.22 -0.37 8.56
CA GLU A 2 -21.61 -0.21 9.01
C GLU A 2 -22.38 0.88 8.26
N LYS A 3 -21.82 2.09 8.12
CA LYS A 3 -22.46 3.19 7.37
C LYS A 3 -22.79 2.85 5.92
N LYS A 4 -22.10 1.88 5.32
CA LYS A 4 -22.31 1.38 3.95
C LYS A 4 -23.16 0.11 3.93
N GLY A 5 -23.50 -0.44 5.08
CA GLY A 5 -24.23 -1.71 5.22
C GLY A 5 -23.47 -2.89 4.65
N ALA A 6 -22.13 -2.84 4.64
CA ALA A 6 -21.26 -3.92 4.18
C ALA A 6 -20.94 -4.89 5.32
N ASP A 7 -20.99 -6.19 5.01
CA ASP A 7 -20.63 -7.26 5.95
C ASP A 7 -19.14 -7.61 5.83
N LEU A 8 -18.59 -7.52 4.61
CA LEU A 8 -17.18 -7.76 4.31
C LEU A 8 -16.61 -6.58 3.53
N PHE A 9 -15.34 -6.31 3.76
CA PHE A 9 -14.54 -5.35 2.99
C PHE A 9 -13.30 -6.05 2.45
N VAL A 10 -13.16 -6.08 1.13
CA VAL A 10 -12.01 -6.64 0.43
C VAL A 10 -11.12 -5.49 -0.02
N LEU A 11 -9.89 -5.45 0.48
CA LEU A 11 -8.90 -4.42 0.19
C LEU A 11 -7.71 -5.06 -0.54
N THR A 12 -7.35 -4.51 -1.70
CA THR A 12 -6.27 -5.02 -2.55
C THR A 12 -5.21 -3.97 -2.88
N SER A 13 -5.44 -2.72 -2.49
CA SER A 13 -4.48 -1.64 -2.65
C SER A 13 -3.36 -1.78 -1.62
N LEU A 14 -2.15 -2.11 -2.06
CA LEU A 14 -1.02 -2.42 -1.17
C LEU A 14 -0.64 -1.25 -0.27
N ASP A 15 -0.69 -0.04 -0.79
CA ASP A 15 -0.44 1.19 -0.04
C ASP A 15 -1.51 1.46 1.04
N ASP A 16 -2.76 1.09 0.76
CA ASP A 16 -3.85 1.19 1.73
C ASP A 16 -3.72 0.14 2.84
N ILE A 17 -3.29 -1.10 2.50
CA ILE A 17 -3.00 -2.16 3.48
C ILE A 17 -1.81 -1.76 4.34
N ALA A 18 -0.73 -1.27 3.72
CA ALA A 18 0.46 -0.81 4.43
C ALA A 18 0.15 0.33 5.42
N TRP A 19 -0.72 1.27 5.01
CA TRP A 19 -1.19 2.34 5.89
C TRP A 19 -2.09 1.81 7.01
N LEU A 20 -3.07 0.97 6.69
CA LEU A 20 -4.07 0.46 7.64
C LEU A 20 -3.44 -0.36 8.77
N LEU A 21 -2.47 -1.23 8.42
CA LEU A 21 -1.79 -2.11 9.36
C LEU A 21 -0.46 -1.53 9.87
N ASN A 22 -0.08 -0.36 9.41
CA ASN A 22 1.21 0.29 9.70
C ASN A 22 2.42 -0.62 9.43
N ILE A 23 2.36 -1.43 8.38
CA ILE A 23 3.44 -2.32 7.94
C ILE A 23 4.16 -1.74 6.73
N ARG A 24 5.46 -2.07 6.61
CA ARG A 24 6.27 -1.72 5.45
C ARG A 24 7.03 -2.96 5.00
N GLY A 25 7.29 -3.06 3.70
CA GLY A 25 8.05 -4.16 3.12
C GLY A 25 8.81 -3.74 1.88
N GLY A 26 9.57 -4.65 1.29
CA GLY A 26 10.42 -4.43 0.13
C GLY A 26 10.02 -5.25 -1.10
N ASP A 27 8.79 -5.75 -1.18
CA ASP A 27 8.36 -6.62 -2.28
C ASP A 27 8.30 -5.90 -3.63
N ILE A 28 8.17 -4.58 -3.61
CA ILE A 28 8.17 -3.74 -4.82
C ILE A 28 9.30 -2.73 -4.72
N HIS A 29 10.15 -2.67 -5.75
CA HIS A 29 11.26 -1.73 -5.81
C HIS A 29 10.78 -0.27 -5.69
N CYS A 30 11.42 0.52 -4.84
CA CYS A 30 11.06 1.91 -4.53
C CYS A 30 9.64 2.13 -3.96
N CYS A 31 8.98 1.07 -3.50
CA CYS A 31 7.66 1.16 -2.89
C CYS A 31 7.63 0.32 -1.60
N PRO A 32 7.48 0.93 -0.41
CA PRO A 32 7.62 0.21 0.86
C PRO A 32 6.34 -0.55 1.23
N VAL A 33 5.96 -1.52 0.41
CA VAL A 33 4.74 -2.33 0.57
C VAL A 33 5.05 -3.82 0.61
N VAL A 34 4.12 -4.59 1.19
CA VAL A 34 4.11 -6.05 1.18
C VAL A 34 3.04 -6.52 0.21
N LEU A 35 3.37 -7.49 -0.66
CA LEU A 35 2.38 -8.14 -1.53
C LEU A 35 1.33 -8.85 -0.68
N SER A 36 0.11 -8.35 -0.69
CA SER A 36 -0.94 -8.80 0.21
C SER A 36 -2.34 -8.52 -0.31
N TYR A 37 -3.30 -9.23 0.26
CA TYR A 37 -4.73 -8.92 0.23
C TYR A 37 -5.24 -8.84 1.66
N LEU A 38 -6.29 -8.08 1.88
CA LEU A 38 -6.92 -8.00 3.19
C LEU A 38 -8.42 -8.15 3.06
N VAL A 39 -9.01 -8.96 3.93
CA VAL A 39 -10.45 -9.06 4.09
C VAL A 39 -10.81 -8.76 5.53
N MET A 40 -11.66 -7.77 5.70
CA MET A 40 -12.18 -7.36 7.01
C MET A 40 -13.66 -7.72 7.12
N THR A 41 -14.02 -8.31 8.23
CA THR A 41 -15.40 -8.49 8.68
C THR A 41 -15.67 -7.58 9.88
N LYS A 42 -16.83 -7.73 10.53
CA LYS A 42 -17.11 -7.01 11.78
C LYS A 42 -16.27 -7.48 12.97
N THR A 43 -15.74 -8.70 12.91
CA THR A 43 -15.09 -9.37 14.04
C THR A 43 -13.67 -9.87 13.73
N GLU A 44 -13.27 -9.89 12.46
CA GLU A 44 -11.99 -10.47 12.02
C GLU A 44 -11.32 -9.60 10.97
N ILE A 45 -9.99 -9.58 11.01
CA ILE A 45 -9.13 -9.03 9.96
C ILE A 45 -8.24 -10.17 9.47
N ARG A 46 -8.37 -10.51 8.20
CA ARG A 46 -7.59 -11.56 7.54
C ARG A 46 -6.60 -10.92 6.56
N LEU A 47 -5.32 -11.11 6.82
CA LEU A 47 -4.24 -10.68 5.93
C LEU A 47 -3.74 -11.90 5.16
N PHE A 48 -3.73 -11.81 3.83
CA PHE A 48 -3.22 -12.85 2.94
C PHE A 48 -1.88 -12.39 2.38
N ALA A 49 -0.79 -12.97 2.85
CA ALA A 49 0.56 -12.57 2.47
C ALA A 49 1.55 -13.73 2.63
N ASN A 50 2.79 -13.53 2.16
CA ASN A 50 3.85 -14.49 2.42
C ASN A 50 4.37 -14.29 3.85
N GLU A 51 4.17 -15.27 4.73
CA GLU A 51 4.62 -15.24 6.13
C GLU A 51 6.12 -14.95 6.25
N LYS A 52 6.93 -15.46 5.32
CA LYS A 52 8.39 -15.26 5.30
C LYS A 52 8.82 -13.80 5.04
N ALA A 53 7.89 -12.94 4.62
CA ALA A 53 8.14 -11.51 4.44
C ALA A 53 8.10 -10.73 5.76
N PHE A 54 7.67 -11.35 6.86
CA PHE A 54 7.50 -10.70 8.15
C PHE A 54 8.52 -11.16 9.17
N GLN A 55 9.01 -10.24 9.99
CA GLN A 55 9.78 -10.54 11.18
C GLN A 55 8.84 -10.97 12.33
N THR A 56 9.36 -11.71 13.29
CA THR A 56 8.54 -12.30 14.37
C THR A 56 7.82 -11.24 15.21
N ASP A 57 8.48 -10.14 15.52
CA ASP A 57 7.91 -9.02 16.27
C ASP A 57 6.75 -8.34 15.53
N VAL A 58 6.82 -8.26 14.20
CA VAL A 58 5.72 -7.76 13.37
C VAL A 58 4.53 -8.71 13.38
N LEU A 59 4.78 -10.03 13.32
CA LEU A 59 3.73 -11.05 13.40
C LEU A 59 3.00 -10.99 14.76
N GLU A 60 3.75 -10.89 15.85
CA GLU A 60 3.21 -10.76 17.20
C GLU A 60 2.37 -9.46 17.35
N ALA A 61 2.82 -8.37 16.76
CA ALA A 61 2.07 -7.11 16.77
C ALA A 61 0.77 -7.22 15.98
N LEU A 62 0.79 -7.84 14.80
CA LEU A 62 -0.41 -8.07 13.98
C LEU A 62 -1.41 -8.96 14.71
N GLU A 63 -0.96 -10.04 15.33
CA GLU A 63 -1.80 -10.95 16.11
C GLU A 63 -2.45 -10.22 17.30
N LYS A 64 -1.69 -9.40 18.02
CA LYS A 64 -2.18 -8.57 19.13
C LYS A 64 -3.26 -7.58 18.67
N ASP A 65 -3.15 -7.07 17.45
CA ASP A 65 -4.13 -6.16 16.82
C ASP A 65 -5.33 -6.93 16.21
N GLY A 66 -5.40 -8.24 16.40
CA GLY A 66 -6.49 -9.09 15.91
C GLY A 66 -6.44 -9.41 14.42
N VAL A 67 -5.25 -9.28 13.81
CA VAL A 67 -5.00 -9.64 12.41
C VAL A 67 -4.51 -11.08 12.34
N THR A 68 -5.21 -11.91 11.57
CA THR A 68 -4.80 -13.29 11.29
C THR A 68 -4.16 -13.39 9.93
N LEU A 69 -2.94 -13.94 9.87
CA LEU A 69 -2.21 -14.14 8.63
C LEU A 69 -2.58 -15.47 7.96
N PHE A 70 -2.74 -15.42 6.63
CA PHE A 70 -3.01 -16.56 5.76
C PHE A 70 -2.05 -16.56 4.56
N PRO A 71 -1.79 -17.74 3.94
CA PRO A 71 -0.99 -17.81 2.72
C PRO A 71 -1.56 -16.93 1.62
N TYR A 72 -0.69 -16.21 0.88
CA TYR A 72 -1.05 -15.21 -0.13
C TYR A 72 -2.12 -15.69 -1.11
N ASP A 73 -1.91 -16.87 -1.72
CA ASP A 73 -2.82 -17.39 -2.74
C ASP A 73 -4.15 -17.94 -2.18
N SER A 74 -4.24 -18.17 -0.87
CA SER A 74 -5.46 -18.70 -0.24
C SER A 74 -6.64 -17.73 -0.30
N ILE A 75 -6.39 -16.47 -0.62
CA ILE A 75 -7.46 -15.48 -0.85
C ILE A 75 -8.45 -15.94 -1.91
N TYR A 76 -7.98 -16.58 -3.00
CA TYR A 76 -8.84 -17.01 -4.11
C TYR A 76 -9.82 -18.12 -3.71
N GLU A 77 -9.42 -19.00 -2.81
CA GLU A 77 -10.33 -20.01 -2.24
C GLU A 77 -11.23 -19.40 -1.17
N TYR A 78 -10.70 -18.46 -0.40
CA TYR A 78 -11.48 -17.81 0.64
C TYR A 78 -12.67 -17.01 0.07
N VAL A 79 -12.47 -16.25 -0.99
CA VAL A 79 -13.57 -15.46 -1.58
C VAL A 79 -14.69 -16.33 -2.16
N LYS A 80 -14.42 -17.59 -2.55
CA LYS A 80 -15.46 -18.56 -2.96
C LYS A 80 -16.41 -18.93 -1.84
N THR A 81 -16.00 -18.74 -0.58
CA THR A 81 -16.83 -19.05 0.60
C THR A 81 -17.82 -17.94 0.95
N PHE A 82 -17.79 -16.82 0.23
CA PHE A 82 -18.70 -15.71 0.50
C PHE A 82 -20.16 -16.12 0.27
N LYS A 83 -21.01 -15.79 1.24
CA LYS A 83 -22.41 -16.18 1.21
C LYS A 83 -23.24 -15.13 0.47
N LYS A 84 -24.30 -15.57 -0.20
CA LYS A 84 -25.22 -14.73 -0.96
C LYS A 84 -26.00 -13.70 -0.11
N ASP A 85 -26.16 -13.96 1.18
CA ASP A 85 -26.81 -13.04 2.14
C ASP A 85 -25.88 -11.93 2.60
N LYS A 86 -24.59 -12.00 2.24
CA LYS A 86 -23.57 -11.03 2.63
C LYS A 86 -23.31 -9.98 1.55
N LYS A 87 -23.06 -8.75 2.00
CA LYS A 87 -22.69 -7.64 1.15
C LYS A 87 -21.19 -7.42 1.25
N VAL A 88 -20.51 -7.55 0.11
CA VAL A 88 -19.07 -7.41 -0.02
C VAL A 88 -18.76 -6.05 -0.63
N LEU A 89 -18.10 -5.19 0.12
CA LEU A 89 -17.58 -3.92 -0.40
C LEU A 89 -16.19 -4.15 -0.98
N LEU A 90 -15.98 -3.73 -2.20
CA LEU A 90 -14.70 -3.70 -2.88
C LEU A 90 -14.71 -2.64 -3.99
N CYS A 91 -13.54 -2.15 -4.37
CA CYS A 91 -13.38 -1.24 -5.50
C CYS A 91 -12.96 -2.05 -6.74
N LYS A 92 -13.89 -2.33 -7.66
CA LYS A 92 -13.62 -3.14 -8.86
C LYS A 92 -12.47 -2.61 -9.72
N LYS A 93 -12.23 -1.30 -9.71
CA LYS A 93 -11.12 -0.68 -10.44
C LYS A 93 -9.74 -1.03 -9.86
N LYS A 94 -9.68 -1.46 -8.61
CA LYS A 94 -8.44 -1.77 -7.86
C LYS A 94 -8.25 -3.25 -7.58
N VAL A 95 -9.26 -4.08 -7.89
CA VAL A 95 -9.25 -5.53 -7.66
C VAL A 95 -8.92 -6.27 -8.97
N ASN A 96 -8.06 -7.29 -8.91
CA ASN A 96 -7.80 -8.11 -10.08
C ASN A 96 -9.02 -8.95 -10.49
N SER A 97 -9.14 -9.22 -11.79
CA SER A 97 -10.29 -9.93 -12.38
C SER A 97 -10.45 -11.34 -11.82
N ARG A 98 -9.34 -12.06 -11.57
CA ARG A 98 -9.38 -13.41 -11.00
C ARG A 98 -10.04 -13.43 -9.63
N LEU A 99 -9.77 -12.44 -8.77
CA LEU A 99 -10.39 -12.36 -7.46
C LEU A 99 -11.90 -12.14 -7.59
N VAL A 100 -12.31 -11.20 -8.44
CA VAL A 100 -13.74 -10.92 -8.68
C VAL A 100 -14.47 -12.13 -9.26
N SER A 101 -13.86 -12.85 -10.21
CA SER A 101 -14.47 -14.03 -10.83
C SER A 101 -14.61 -15.23 -9.90
N ASN A 102 -13.84 -15.28 -8.80
CA ASN A 102 -13.98 -16.31 -7.77
C ASN A 102 -15.06 -15.98 -6.71
N ILE A 103 -15.56 -14.76 -6.66
CA ILE A 103 -16.69 -14.41 -5.77
C ILE A 103 -17.95 -15.04 -6.37
N PRO A 104 -18.77 -15.77 -5.59
CA PRO A 104 -20.00 -16.36 -6.10
C PRO A 104 -20.92 -15.33 -6.77
N ALA A 105 -21.51 -15.69 -7.91
CA ALA A 105 -22.29 -14.77 -8.74
C ALA A 105 -23.55 -14.22 -8.02
N ASP A 106 -24.05 -14.92 -7.02
CA ASP A 106 -25.17 -14.52 -6.18
C ASP A 106 -24.78 -13.66 -4.97
N THR A 107 -23.49 -13.42 -4.76
CA THR A 107 -22.99 -12.53 -3.71
C THR A 107 -23.24 -11.06 -4.10
N ARG A 108 -23.79 -10.28 -3.18
CA ARG A 108 -24.04 -8.85 -3.41
C ARG A 108 -22.76 -8.03 -3.28
N ILE A 109 -22.20 -7.59 -4.40
CA ILE A 109 -21.03 -6.70 -4.43
C ILE A 109 -21.48 -5.23 -4.37
N LEU A 110 -20.90 -4.48 -3.44
CA LEU A 110 -20.96 -3.03 -3.35
C LEU A 110 -19.67 -2.48 -3.98
N ASP A 111 -19.77 -2.00 -5.23
CA ASP A 111 -18.63 -1.42 -5.95
C ASP A 111 -18.47 0.03 -5.54
N GLU A 112 -17.60 0.28 -4.58
CA GLU A 112 -17.34 1.63 -4.05
C GLU A 112 -15.84 1.83 -3.82
N GLU A 113 -15.42 3.08 -3.65
CA GLU A 113 -14.04 3.41 -3.28
C GLU A 113 -13.67 2.79 -1.91
N ASN A 114 -12.37 2.49 -1.76
CA ASN A 114 -11.85 1.91 -0.52
C ASN A 114 -12.21 2.76 0.69
N LEU A 115 -12.65 2.12 1.76
CA LEU A 115 -12.99 2.79 3.03
C LEU A 115 -11.79 3.50 3.67
N THR A 116 -10.59 3.12 3.27
CA THR A 116 -9.31 3.71 3.70
C THR A 116 -9.02 5.07 3.05
N LEU A 117 -9.66 5.39 1.93
CA LEU A 117 -9.34 6.59 1.12
C LEU A 117 -9.38 7.88 1.95
N LEU A 118 -10.51 8.15 2.59
CA LEU A 118 -10.68 9.39 3.36
C LEU A 118 -9.88 9.39 4.68
N PRO A 119 -9.89 8.35 5.51
CA PRO A 119 -9.05 8.30 6.71
C PRO A 119 -7.55 8.46 6.41
N LYS A 120 -7.04 7.81 5.35
CA LYS A 120 -5.64 7.95 4.91
C LYS A 120 -5.32 9.36 4.40
N ALA A 121 -6.28 10.02 3.73
CA ALA A 121 -6.10 11.39 3.27
C ALA A 121 -6.07 12.40 4.43
N THR A 122 -6.74 12.11 5.54
CA THR A 122 -6.78 12.97 6.72
C THR A 122 -5.58 12.66 7.62
N LYS A 123 -4.54 13.47 7.51
CA LYS A 123 -3.27 13.27 8.22
C LYS A 123 -3.37 13.66 9.70
N ASN A 124 -2.76 12.87 10.56
CA ASN A 124 -2.52 13.22 11.94
C ASN A 124 -1.31 14.17 12.07
N PRO A 125 -1.06 14.80 13.25
CA PRO A 125 0.05 15.75 13.43
C PRO A 125 1.43 15.16 13.12
N VAL A 126 1.67 13.89 13.43
CA VAL A 126 2.94 13.21 13.16
C VAL A 126 3.13 12.98 11.65
N GLU A 127 2.10 12.54 10.96
CA GLU A 127 2.11 12.38 9.49
C GLU A 127 2.34 13.72 8.79
N VAL A 128 1.69 14.81 9.27
CA VAL A 128 1.88 16.16 8.70
C VAL A 128 3.34 16.60 8.83
N GLU A 129 3.95 16.40 10.00
CA GLU A 129 5.35 16.79 10.20
C GLU A 129 6.31 15.96 9.36
N ASN A 130 6.10 14.66 9.30
CA ASN A 130 6.89 13.77 8.44
C ASN A 130 6.76 14.13 6.95
N GLU A 131 5.56 14.50 6.49
CA GLU A 131 5.37 14.99 5.11
C GLU A 131 6.14 16.30 4.86
N ARG A 132 6.12 17.24 5.80
CA ARG A 132 6.91 18.49 5.67
C ARG A 132 8.40 18.21 5.54
N ILE A 133 8.93 17.32 6.38
CA ILE A 133 10.33 16.91 6.32
C ILE A 133 10.64 16.22 4.98
N ALA A 134 9.79 15.30 4.53
CA ALA A 134 9.95 14.61 3.26
C ALA A 134 9.95 15.60 2.08
N HIS A 135 9.01 16.54 2.04
CA HIS A 135 8.96 17.58 0.99
C HIS A 135 10.18 18.50 0.97
N ILE A 136 10.76 18.83 2.14
CA ILE A 136 12.01 19.59 2.19
C ILE A 136 13.16 18.79 1.56
N ARG A 137 13.29 17.51 1.92
CA ARG A 137 14.33 16.62 1.36
C ARG A 137 14.19 16.46 -0.15
N ASP A 138 12.99 16.17 -0.62
CA ASP A 138 12.68 16.04 -2.05
C ASP A 138 12.95 17.36 -2.77
N GLY A 139 12.53 18.49 -2.21
CA GLY A 139 12.79 19.82 -2.77
C GLY A 139 14.28 20.13 -2.92
N VAL A 140 15.10 19.73 -1.93
CA VAL A 140 16.57 19.85 -2.02
C VAL A 140 17.12 18.98 -3.13
N ALA A 141 16.70 17.71 -3.23
CA ALA A 141 17.14 16.78 -4.27
C ALA A 141 16.79 17.30 -5.67
N VAL A 142 15.55 17.72 -5.88
CA VAL A 142 15.08 18.30 -7.15
C VAL A 142 15.83 19.59 -7.50
N THR A 143 16.07 20.47 -6.53
CA THR A 143 16.82 21.72 -6.75
C THR A 143 18.26 21.43 -7.16
N LYS A 144 18.95 20.49 -6.49
CA LYS A 144 20.31 20.05 -6.86
C LYS A 144 20.32 19.45 -8.27
N PHE A 145 19.32 18.64 -8.61
CA PHE A 145 19.19 18.06 -9.95
C PHE A 145 19.00 19.15 -11.03
N ILE A 146 18.11 20.10 -10.82
CA ILE A 146 17.89 21.21 -11.76
C ILE A 146 19.18 22.03 -11.96
N TYR A 147 19.90 22.30 -10.87
CA TYR A 147 21.18 23.01 -10.92
C TYR A 147 22.21 22.22 -11.73
N TRP A 148 22.36 20.92 -11.45
CA TRP A 148 23.26 20.05 -12.19
C TRP A 148 22.90 19.99 -13.68
N LEU A 149 21.60 19.83 -14.00
CA LEU A 149 21.09 19.78 -15.36
C LEU A 149 21.46 21.09 -16.12
N LYS A 150 21.17 22.24 -15.54
CA LYS A 150 21.48 23.55 -16.15
C LYS A 150 22.97 23.75 -16.40
N LYS A 151 23.85 23.20 -15.57
CA LYS A 151 25.30 23.29 -15.75
C LYS A 151 25.84 22.35 -16.84
N ASN A 152 25.19 21.24 -17.08
CA ASN A 152 25.70 20.15 -17.90
C ASN A 152 25.03 20.03 -19.28
N VAL A 153 23.82 20.57 -19.45
CA VAL A 153 23.15 20.61 -20.76
C VAL A 153 24.03 21.28 -21.81
N GLY A 154 24.23 20.58 -22.93
CA GLY A 154 25.09 21.04 -24.03
C GLY A 154 26.60 20.87 -23.79
N ARG A 155 27.03 20.39 -22.62
CA ARG A 155 28.44 20.13 -22.28
C ARG A 155 28.79 18.65 -22.22
N ILE A 156 27.87 17.85 -21.73
CA ILE A 156 28.00 16.39 -21.64
C ILE A 156 26.73 15.73 -22.17
N PRO A 157 26.80 14.50 -22.71
CA PRO A 157 25.61 13.72 -23.00
C PRO A 157 24.85 13.44 -21.70
N ILE A 158 23.57 13.80 -21.69
CA ILE A 158 22.66 13.51 -20.55
C ILE A 158 21.71 12.43 -20.99
N THR A 159 21.78 11.27 -20.35
CA THR A 159 20.87 10.14 -20.57
C THR A 159 19.83 10.09 -19.47
N GLU A 160 18.72 9.41 -19.73
CA GLU A 160 17.70 9.12 -18.71
C GLU A 160 18.32 8.42 -17.50
N LEU A 161 19.21 7.45 -17.71
CA LEU A 161 19.90 6.73 -16.64
C LEU A 161 20.74 7.67 -15.75
N SER A 162 21.47 8.63 -16.33
CA SER A 162 22.27 9.59 -15.56
C SER A 162 21.39 10.55 -14.75
N ALA A 163 20.23 10.93 -15.28
CA ALA A 163 19.27 11.77 -14.59
C ALA A 163 18.62 11.03 -13.41
N VAL A 164 18.20 9.78 -13.60
CA VAL A 164 17.64 8.94 -12.55
C VAL A 164 18.66 8.66 -11.46
N SER A 165 19.90 8.28 -11.81
CA SER A 165 20.97 8.05 -10.83
C SER A 165 21.26 9.30 -10.01
N TYR A 166 21.26 10.49 -10.63
CA TYR A 166 21.50 11.73 -9.91
C TYR A 166 20.40 12.04 -8.89
N THR A 167 19.12 11.88 -9.26
CA THR A 167 18.01 12.17 -8.37
C THR A 167 17.90 11.16 -7.22
N HIS A 168 18.05 9.85 -7.48
CA HIS A 168 17.93 8.81 -6.47
C HIS A 168 19.15 8.71 -5.56
N LEU A 169 20.37 8.68 -6.09
CA LEU A 169 21.59 8.55 -5.29
C LEU A 169 21.84 9.78 -4.42
N ARG A 170 21.63 10.97 -4.97
CA ARG A 170 21.83 12.21 -4.21
C ARG A 170 20.75 12.49 -3.17
N ALA A 171 19.54 12.01 -3.36
CA ALA A 171 18.50 12.05 -2.33
C ALA A 171 18.87 11.16 -1.13
N HIS A 172 19.53 10.02 -1.38
CA HIS A 172 20.01 9.12 -0.33
C HIS A 172 21.28 9.63 0.39
N GLU A 173 22.20 10.27 -0.32
CA GLU A 173 23.41 10.86 0.30
C GLU A 173 23.06 11.96 1.31
N THR A 174 21.98 12.70 1.11
CA THR A 174 21.52 13.71 2.09
C THR A 174 20.92 13.10 3.36
N LEU A 175 20.69 11.78 3.40
CA LEU A 175 20.21 11.05 4.56
C LEU A 175 21.35 10.52 5.46
N SER A 176 22.55 10.32 4.90
CA SER A 176 23.71 9.82 5.63
C SER A 176 24.60 10.95 6.23
N ASP A 177 24.37 12.19 5.83
CA ASP A 177 25.16 13.35 6.26
C ASP A 177 24.43 14.19 7.35
N LEU A 178 23.28 13.70 7.87
CA LEU A 178 22.54 14.26 8.99
C LEU A 178 22.44 13.25 10.14
#